data_302587b3e3c353a81addda6c87a26985
#
_entry.id   302587b3e3c353a81addda6c87a26985
#
_cell.length_a   1.000
_cell.length_b   1.000
_cell.length_c   1.000
_cell.angle_alpha   90.00
_cell.angle_beta   90.00
_cell.angle_gamma   90.00
#
_symmetry.space_group_name_H-M   'P 1'
#
loop_
_entity.id
_entity.type
_entity.pdbx_description
1 polymer ?
#
loop_
_entity_poly.entity_id
_entity_poly.type
_entity_poly.pdbx_seq_one_letter_code
_entity_poly.pdbx_strand_id
1 'polypeptide(L)'
;MKIKRNYLIKIAPAVLLVVGAYWLLGSDFFTFLIWWEMICLLGLVFMPVTSRIFRGFDDNGWMFSKVLAVAVCGYVQWLLACLKITPFTGMTCVIITVICCLGSILYGIKCKNRITNSLPWEQTTPVSYTHLTLP
;
A
#
# COMPACT_ATOMS: atom_id res chain seq x y z
N MET A 1 -1.46 -31.29 -9.93
CA MET A 1 -1.33 -31.42 -8.47
C MET A 1 -0.27 -30.49 -7.83
N LYS A 2 0.79 -30.05 -8.53
CA LYS A 2 1.82 -29.10 -8.02
C LYS A 2 1.30 -27.65 -7.77
N ILE A 3 0.35 -27.17 -8.55
CA ILE A 3 -0.15 -25.78 -8.46
C ILE A 3 -0.89 -25.55 -7.14
N LYS A 4 -1.73 -26.49 -6.67
CA LYS A 4 -2.45 -26.38 -5.38
C LYS A 4 -1.49 -26.32 -4.17
N ARG A 5 -0.36 -27.01 -4.22
CA ARG A 5 0.62 -27.04 -3.12
C ARG A 5 1.33 -25.72 -2.93
N ASN A 6 1.63 -25.02 -4.03
CA ASN A 6 2.30 -23.71 -3.95
C ASN A 6 1.39 -22.59 -3.41
N TYR A 7 0.08 -22.68 -3.68
CA TYR A 7 -0.90 -21.76 -3.07
C TYR A 7 -1.10 -22.04 -1.58
N LEU A 8 -1.16 -23.30 -1.19
CA LEU A 8 -1.26 -23.70 0.23
C LEU A 8 -0.07 -23.21 1.05
N ILE A 9 1.15 -23.32 0.53
CA ILE A 9 2.37 -22.86 1.21
C ILE A 9 2.37 -21.32 1.39
N LYS A 10 1.78 -20.58 0.46
CA LYS A 10 1.68 -19.11 0.54
C LYS A 10 0.55 -18.63 1.46
N ILE A 11 -0.53 -19.40 1.54
CA ILE A 11 -1.71 -19.06 2.36
C ILE A 11 -1.52 -19.49 3.83
N ALA A 12 -0.79 -20.57 4.07
CA ALA A 12 -0.56 -21.11 5.41
C ALA A 12 -0.02 -20.07 6.43
N PRO A 13 1.02 -19.27 6.12
CA PRO A 13 1.51 -18.26 7.04
C PRO A 13 0.50 -17.13 7.30
N ALA A 14 -0.30 -16.75 6.29
CA ALA A 14 -1.33 -15.74 6.45
C ALA A 14 -2.47 -16.23 7.36
N VAL A 15 -2.92 -17.47 7.18
CA VAL A 15 -3.92 -18.10 8.07
C VAL A 15 -3.39 -18.24 9.49
N LEU A 16 -2.14 -18.66 9.65
CA LEU A 16 -1.51 -18.80 10.96
C LEU A 16 -1.39 -17.45 11.68
N LEU A 17 -1.07 -16.38 10.94
CA LEU A 17 -1.06 -15.01 11.46
C LEU A 17 -2.45 -14.56 11.93
N VAL A 18 -3.49 -14.79 11.13
CA VAL A 18 -4.87 -14.41 11.47
C VAL A 18 -5.37 -15.18 12.69
N VAL A 19 -5.13 -16.49 12.73
CA VAL A 19 -5.51 -17.34 13.88
C VAL A 19 -4.73 -16.95 15.13
N GLY A 20 -3.43 -16.68 15.02
CA GLY A 20 -2.60 -16.21 16.12
C GLY A 20 -3.04 -14.85 16.63
N ALA A 21 -3.36 -13.93 15.73
CA ALA A 21 -3.90 -12.62 16.09
C ALA A 21 -5.26 -12.73 16.81
N TYR A 22 -6.16 -13.60 16.32
CA TYR A 22 -7.43 -13.86 16.99
C TYR A 22 -7.26 -14.37 18.42
N TRP A 23 -6.31 -15.29 18.61
CA TRP A 23 -6.04 -15.87 19.93
C TRP A 23 -5.39 -14.88 20.90
N LEU A 24 -4.51 -14.00 20.40
CA LEU A 24 -3.78 -13.00 21.19
C LEU A 24 -4.64 -11.78 21.52
N LEU A 25 -5.45 -11.29 20.57
CA LEU A 25 -6.20 -10.05 20.71
C LEU A 25 -7.62 -10.24 21.29
N GLY A 26 -8.18 -11.46 21.25
CA GLY A 26 -9.51 -11.74 21.77
C GLY A 26 -10.57 -10.78 21.23
N SER A 27 -11.16 -9.95 22.13
CA SER A 27 -12.20 -8.96 21.79
C SER A 27 -11.71 -7.85 20.83
N ASP A 28 -10.41 -7.52 20.86
CA ASP A 28 -9.84 -6.41 20.09
C ASP A 28 -9.47 -6.81 18.65
N PHE A 29 -9.67 -8.10 18.31
CA PHE A 29 -9.37 -8.64 16.97
C PHE A 29 -10.11 -7.89 15.85
N PHE A 30 -11.38 -7.57 16.05
CA PHE A 30 -12.17 -6.82 15.07
C PHE A 30 -11.64 -5.39 14.87
N THR A 31 -11.25 -4.73 15.96
CA THR A 31 -10.64 -3.40 15.90
C THR A 31 -9.32 -3.43 15.15
N PHE A 32 -8.51 -4.45 15.39
CA PHE A 32 -7.26 -4.68 14.65
C PHE A 32 -7.50 -4.89 13.16
N LEU A 33 -8.49 -5.71 12.78
CA LEU A 33 -8.82 -5.94 11.37
C LEU A 33 -9.26 -4.66 10.65
N ILE A 34 -10.11 -3.85 11.30
CA ILE A 34 -10.55 -2.56 10.74
C ILE A 34 -9.34 -1.64 10.50
N TRP A 35 -8.45 -1.53 11.48
CA TRP A 35 -7.24 -0.74 11.35
C TRP A 35 -6.33 -1.24 10.22
N TRP A 36 -6.15 -2.53 10.13
CA TRP A 36 -5.32 -3.14 9.10
C TRP A 36 -5.90 -2.93 7.70
N GLU A 37 -7.21 -3.09 7.55
CA GLU A 37 -7.91 -2.84 6.29
C GLU A 37 -7.82 -1.37 5.88
N MET A 38 -8.02 -0.44 6.81
CA MET A 38 -7.89 0.99 6.56
C MET A 38 -6.49 1.38 6.05
N ILE A 39 -5.44 0.83 6.65
CA ILE A 39 -4.06 1.06 6.21
C ILE A 39 -3.82 0.47 4.81
N CYS A 40 -4.39 -0.71 4.51
CA CYS A 40 -4.27 -1.33 3.20
C CYS A 40 -5.00 -0.51 2.11
N LEU A 41 -6.22 -0.04 2.39
CA LEU A 41 -6.98 0.82 1.49
C LEU A 41 -6.25 2.14 1.23
N LEU A 42 -5.73 2.75 2.29
CA LEU A 42 -4.95 3.98 2.16
C LEU A 42 -3.71 3.77 1.30
N GLY A 43 -3.00 2.66 1.48
CA GLY A 43 -1.87 2.26 0.65
C GLY A 43 -2.23 2.06 -0.82
N LEU A 44 -3.38 1.43 -1.10
CA LEU A 44 -3.93 1.27 -2.46
C LEU A 44 -4.17 2.61 -3.15
N VAL A 45 -4.80 3.54 -2.44
CA VAL A 45 -5.09 4.88 -2.96
C VAL A 45 -3.80 5.67 -3.26
N PHE A 46 -2.74 5.47 -2.47
CA PHE A 46 -1.44 6.12 -2.69
C PHE A 46 -0.52 5.38 -3.66
N MET A 47 -0.91 4.20 -4.17
CA MET A 47 -0.13 3.42 -5.11
C MET A 47 0.32 4.21 -6.36
N PRO A 48 -0.50 5.09 -6.98
CA PRO A 48 -0.07 5.86 -8.15
C PRO A 48 1.10 6.81 -7.86
N VAL A 49 1.18 7.33 -6.64
CA VAL A 49 2.27 8.22 -6.21
C VAL A 49 3.53 7.41 -5.92
N THR A 50 3.40 6.32 -5.15
CA THR A 50 4.54 5.47 -4.77
C THR A 50 5.17 4.75 -5.95
N SER A 51 4.38 4.20 -6.87
CA SER A 51 4.90 3.53 -8.06
C SER A 51 5.75 4.45 -8.96
N ARG A 52 5.55 5.76 -8.85
CA ARG A 52 6.36 6.73 -9.56
C ARG A 52 7.68 7.05 -8.84
N ILE A 53 7.65 7.10 -7.52
CA ILE A 53 8.83 7.37 -6.68
C ILE A 53 9.74 6.13 -6.69
N PHE A 54 9.16 4.95 -6.57
CA PHE A 54 9.88 3.67 -6.40
C PHE A 54 9.87 2.81 -7.66
N ARG A 55 10.13 3.41 -8.82
CA ARG A 55 10.15 2.71 -10.13
C ARG A 55 11.19 1.60 -10.26
N GLY A 56 12.22 1.62 -9.43
CA GLY A 56 13.30 0.63 -9.45
C GLY A 56 13.06 -0.60 -8.59
N PHE A 57 11.92 -0.68 -7.90
CA PHE A 57 11.58 -1.83 -7.05
C PHE A 57 10.62 -2.75 -7.77
N ASP A 58 10.82 -4.06 -7.62
CA ASP A 58 10.01 -5.11 -8.27
C ASP A 58 8.53 -5.06 -7.87
N ASP A 59 8.24 -4.60 -6.63
CA ASP A 59 6.88 -4.44 -6.11
C ASP A 59 6.26 -3.05 -6.36
N ASN A 60 6.91 -2.21 -7.18
CA ASN A 60 6.50 -0.82 -7.46
C ASN A 60 6.23 0.02 -6.19
N GLY A 61 6.88 -0.33 -5.08
CA GLY A 61 6.74 0.37 -3.82
C GLY A 61 5.45 0.06 -3.05
N TRP A 62 4.82 -1.10 -3.28
CA TRP A 62 3.61 -1.53 -2.57
C TRP A 62 3.75 -1.50 -1.05
N MET A 63 4.88 -1.98 -0.52
CA MET A 63 5.15 -1.94 0.92
C MET A 63 5.25 -0.51 1.45
N PHE A 64 5.90 0.36 0.68
CA PHE A 64 6.10 1.77 1.04
C PHE A 64 4.84 2.62 0.89
N SER A 65 3.86 2.20 0.07
CA SER A 65 2.64 2.97 -0.17
C SER A 65 1.85 3.23 1.10
N LYS A 66 1.79 2.27 2.00
CA LYS A 66 1.09 2.36 3.28
C LYS A 66 1.77 3.37 4.21
N VAL A 67 3.09 3.26 4.33
CA VAL A 67 3.89 4.17 5.17
C VAL A 67 3.85 5.59 4.62
N LEU A 68 4.02 5.76 3.31
CA LEU A 68 3.98 7.06 2.67
C LEU A 68 2.60 7.72 2.84
N ALA A 69 1.52 6.95 2.68
CA ALA A 69 0.17 7.45 2.85
C ALA A 69 -0.08 8.01 4.26
N VAL A 70 0.28 7.25 5.28
CA VAL A 70 0.15 7.67 6.69
C VAL A 70 1.05 8.88 6.97
N ALA A 71 2.29 8.86 6.48
CA ALA A 71 3.24 9.94 6.67
C ALA A 71 2.76 11.25 6.02
N VAL A 72 2.28 11.21 4.78
CA VAL A 72 1.78 12.40 4.06
C VAL A 72 0.54 12.96 4.74
N CYS A 73 -0.46 12.12 5.04
CA CYS A 73 -1.68 12.57 5.70
C CYS A 73 -1.39 13.16 7.07
N GLY A 74 -0.55 12.50 7.87
CA GLY A 74 -0.16 12.97 9.19
C GLY A 74 0.65 14.26 9.14
N TYR A 75 1.58 14.38 8.19
CA TYR A 75 2.39 15.58 8.02
C TYR A 75 1.55 16.80 7.62
N VAL A 76 0.64 16.64 6.67
CA VAL A 76 -0.26 17.71 6.24
C VAL A 76 -1.14 18.17 7.41
N GLN A 77 -1.70 17.24 8.18
CA GLN A 77 -2.48 17.54 9.37
C GLN A 77 -1.66 18.31 10.39
N TRP A 78 -0.45 17.83 10.69
CA TRP A 78 0.45 18.48 11.64
C TRP A 78 0.81 19.91 11.19
N LEU A 79 1.14 20.08 9.90
CA LEU A 79 1.49 21.38 9.33
C LEU A 79 0.33 22.39 9.46
N LEU A 80 -0.89 21.97 9.11
CA LEU A 80 -2.08 22.83 9.20
C LEU A 80 -2.41 23.20 10.65
N ALA A 81 -2.18 22.30 11.58
CA ALA A 81 -2.34 22.56 12.99
C ALA A 81 -1.28 23.57 13.51
N CYS A 82 -0.01 23.41 13.10
CA CYS A 82 1.07 24.34 13.44
C CYS A 82 0.82 25.76 12.89
N LEU A 83 0.25 25.85 11.68
CA LEU A 83 -0.13 27.14 11.08
C LEU A 83 -1.42 27.73 11.72
N LYS A 84 -2.04 27.03 12.70
CA LYS A 84 -3.31 27.42 13.33
C LYS A 84 -4.47 27.60 12.35
N ILE A 85 -4.41 26.94 11.19
CA ILE A 85 -5.48 26.97 10.17
C ILE A 85 -6.62 26.05 10.62
N THR A 86 -6.29 24.88 11.15
CA THR A 86 -7.28 23.89 11.61
C THR A 86 -6.95 23.38 13.00
N PRO A 87 -7.96 23.15 13.85
CA PRO A 87 -7.75 22.50 15.14
C PRO A 87 -7.36 21.03 14.92
N PHE A 88 -6.53 20.48 15.81
CA PHE A 88 -6.17 19.07 15.78
C PHE A 88 -7.27 18.21 16.39
N THR A 89 -8.30 17.91 15.60
CA THR A 89 -9.44 17.08 16.01
C THR A 89 -9.61 15.88 15.08
N GLY A 90 -10.30 14.83 15.56
CA GLY A 90 -10.54 13.64 14.75
C GLY A 90 -11.26 13.94 13.42
N MET A 91 -12.22 14.89 13.44
CA MET A 91 -12.94 15.29 12.21
C MET A 91 -12.02 15.95 11.18
N THR A 92 -11.13 16.84 11.62
CA THR A 92 -10.17 17.49 10.71
C THR A 92 -9.17 16.47 10.13
N CYS A 93 -8.75 15.48 10.92
CA CYS A 93 -7.92 14.38 10.43
C CYS A 93 -8.60 13.60 9.30
N VAL A 94 -9.88 13.26 9.46
CA VAL A 94 -10.65 12.55 8.42
C VAL A 94 -10.78 13.40 7.16
N ILE A 95 -11.15 14.67 7.29
CA ILE A 95 -11.31 15.58 6.14
C ILE A 95 -10.00 15.71 5.37
N ILE A 96 -8.88 15.92 6.05
CA ILE A 96 -7.58 16.06 5.41
C ILE A 96 -7.13 14.77 4.75
N THR A 97 -7.36 13.63 5.39
CA THR A 97 -7.08 12.31 4.79
C THR A 97 -7.88 12.12 3.50
N VAL A 98 -9.17 12.46 3.49
CA VAL A 98 -10.01 12.39 2.28
C VAL A 98 -9.48 13.31 1.19
N ILE A 99 -9.08 14.53 1.51
CA ILE A 99 -8.49 15.48 0.54
C ILE A 99 -7.19 14.92 -0.04
N CYS A 100 -6.30 14.37 0.77
CA CYS A 100 -5.06 13.74 0.33
C CYS A 100 -5.33 12.53 -0.57
N CYS A 101 -6.31 11.70 -0.23
CA CYS A 101 -6.75 10.57 -1.05
C CYS A 101 -7.28 11.02 -2.41
N LEU A 102 -8.15 12.02 -2.45
CA LEU A 102 -8.65 12.61 -3.70
C LEU A 102 -7.50 13.17 -4.55
N GLY A 103 -6.56 13.86 -3.95
CA GLY A 103 -5.35 14.35 -4.62
C GLY A 103 -4.53 13.23 -5.25
N SER A 104 -4.34 12.12 -4.53
CA SER A 104 -3.62 10.94 -5.04
C SER A 104 -4.36 10.27 -6.20
N ILE A 105 -5.68 10.14 -6.11
CA ILE A 105 -6.52 9.57 -7.18
C ILE A 105 -6.49 10.45 -8.42
N LEU A 106 -6.66 11.76 -8.28
CA LEU A 106 -6.59 12.72 -9.40
C LEU A 106 -5.23 12.69 -10.07
N TYR A 107 -4.16 12.59 -9.27
CA TYR A 107 -2.81 12.41 -9.80
C TYR A 107 -2.68 11.10 -10.59
N GLY A 108 -3.23 10.00 -10.07
CA GLY A 108 -3.26 8.71 -10.73
C GLY A 108 -3.99 8.75 -12.07
N ILE A 109 -5.17 9.39 -12.13
CA ILE A 109 -5.97 9.55 -13.35
C ILE A 109 -5.21 10.37 -14.39
N LYS A 110 -4.61 11.48 -13.98
CA LYS A 110 -3.82 12.36 -14.87
C LYS A 110 -2.57 11.65 -15.42
N CYS A 111 -1.99 10.75 -14.64
CA CYS A 111 -0.81 9.99 -15.03
C CYS A 111 -1.14 8.65 -15.72
N LYS A 112 -2.41 8.25 -15.82
CA LYS A 112 -2.87 6.96 -16.35
C LYS A 112 -2.36 6.68 -17.78
N ASN A 113 -2.22 7.70 -18.61
CA ASN A 113 -1.68 7.54 -19.96
C ASN A 113 -0.20 7.08 -20.02
N ARG A 114 0.51 7.01 -18.88
CA ARG A 114 1.87 6.50 -18.79
C ARG A 114 1.98 5.18 -18.03
N ILE A 115 0.99 4.83 -17.20
CA ILE A 115 1.03 3.64 -16.34
C ILE A 115 0.47 2.42 -17.07
N THR A 116 -0.37 2.61 -18.10
CA THR A 116 -0.99 1.52 -18.86
C THR A 116 0.03 0.64 -19.60
N ASN A 117 1.26 1.11 -19.77
CA ASN A 117 2.32 0.35 -20.44
C ASN A 117 3.24 -0.45 -19.49
N SER A 118 2.94 -0.46 -18.19
CA SER A 118 3.76 -1.18 -17.19
C SER A 118 2.91 -1.82 -16.09
N LEU A 119 1.87 -2.56 -16.50
CA LEU A 119 1.17 -3.43 -15.55
C LEU A 119 2.09 -4.60 -15.17
N PRO A 120 2.31 -4.85 -13.85
CA PRO A 120 3.30 -5.83 -13.39
C PRO A 120 3.00 -7.29 -13.76
N TRP A 121 1.82 -7.58 -14.33
CA TRP A 121 1.48 -8.92 -14.82
C TRP A 121 2.06 -9.22 -16.22
N GLU A 122 2.50 -8.21 -16.96
CA GLU A 122 3.17 -8.39 -18.25
C GLU A 122 4.68 -8.57 -18.11
N GLN A 123 5.24 -8.31 -16.94
CA GLN A 123 6.64 -8.55 -16.60
C GLN A 123 6.92 -9.96 -16.08
N THR A 124 5.97 -10.89 -16.16
CA THR A 124 6.22 -12.32 -16.01
C THR A 124 6.74 -12.98 -17.29
N THR A 125 7.26 -12.20 -18.26
CA THR A 125 8.19 -12.78 -19.19
C THR A 125 9.41 -13.21 -18.38
N PRO A 126 9.80 -14.49 -18.46
CA PRO A 126 11.02 -14.94 -17.79
C PRO A 126 12.14 -14.05 -18.30
N VAL A 127 12.68 -13.21 -17.44
CA VAL A 127 13.94 -12.55 -17.70
C VAL A 127 14.89 -13.68 -18.02
N SER A 128 15.19 -13.82 -19.30
CA SER A 128 16.18 -14.73 -19.79
C SER A 128 17.48 -14.39 -19.07
N TYR A 129 17.80 -15.15 -18.05
CA TYR A 129 19.13 -15.15 -17.44
C TYR A 129 20.14 -15.77 -18.41
N THR A 130 20.11 -15.29 -19.64
CA THR A 130 21.18 -15.53 -20.58
C THR A 130 22.16 -14.40 -20.41
N HIS A 131 23.30 -14.77 -19.90
CA HIS A 131 24.59 -14.12 -19.93
C HIS A 131 25.10 -13.62 -18.58
N LEU A 132 25.56 -14.59 -17.83
CA LEU A 132 26.86 -14.51 -17.19
C LEU A 132 27.65 -15.79 -17.49
N THR A 133 27.93 -16.00 -18.77
CA THR A 133 29.10 -16.77 -19.16
C THR A 133 30.24 -15.77 -19.25
N LEU A 134 30.94 -15.60 -18.16
CA LEU A 134 32.29 -15.04 -18.18
C LEU A 134 33.23 -16.07 -18.80
N PRO A 135 34.18 -15.64 -19.66
CA PRO A 135 35.19 -16.50 -20.26
C PRO A 135 36.18 -17.03 -19.22
#